data_14a356c7c44513b7b75abdc8ea44731f
#
_entry.id   14a356c7c44513b7b75abdc8ea44731f
#
_cell.length_a   1.000
_cell.length_b   1.000
_cell.length_c   1.000
_cell.angle_alpha   90.00
_cell.angle_beta   90.00
_cell.angle_gamma   90.00
#
_symmetry.space_group_name_H-M   'P 1'
#
loop_
_entity.id
_entity.type
_entity.pdbx_description
1 polymer ?
#
loop_
_entity_poly.entity_id
_entity_poly.type
_entity_poly.pdbx_seq_one_letter_code
_entity_poly.pdbx_strand_id
1 'polypeptide(L)'
;MAKNTRVMLGNVWPERNTAFPDFLDTKNNTNNWWAGEFATFHKTLPFDGMWIDMNEPSNFDTGTYSSMEEQLATSKLSCPISGADASLEIPPYPTQAVYQRSGEYLFSKTLCMLGKTARRSRNFYDTKNLYGWSEARATYQAIPLVTGKRSAVISRSTFPSSGRYGGHWLGDNTARWEDLQTSVIGVMEFNMFGIPYVGSDICGFNGKSNEELCLRWHQFGAFSPFSRDHNSEGMPDQDPAVWPSVANAAKIALSFRYYYLPFLYSLHYNAARYGHTVIRPLFFEFPKDEGTLTISEQFLWGSALMVAPALYQGQTSVHAYFPSDTWYSLQPETYGKKMFAGFNDVSAPLASLTPVFVRGGFILPRQAANTTTTASRLNPFEVLITVKTNAALSGELYYDGGDDLIQNDDIEQHPRVHWQFSFTSSVVGGVFTGNCETCSTSVKPPTLDTIEILGYPSSPNFTGFKLDGASVSLDMSKTFYDASTQRVMISSKNLISLMALKKKFTLSFSNN
;
A
#
# COMPACT_ATOMS: atom_id res chain seq x y z
N MET A 1 39.78 -0.96 -7.83
CA MET A 1 40.04 -0.27 -6.53
C MET A 1 40.82 1.00 -6.81
N ALA A 2 40.47 2.12 -6.19
CA ALA A 2 41.36 3.27 -6.25
C ALA A 2 42.73 2.88 -5.66
N LYS A 3 43.83 3.26 -6.31
CA LYS A 3 45.18 3.00 -5.83
C LYS A 3 45.28 3.34 -4.33
N ASN A 4 45.65 2.38 -3.49
CA ASN A 4 45.83 2.53 -2.03
C ASN A 4 44.56 2.67 -1.16
N THR A 5 43.37 2.43 -1.66
CA THR A 5 42.19 2.38 -0.79
C THR A 5 41.79 0.94 -0.47
N ARG A 6 41.35 0.71 0.79
CA ARG A 6 40.75 -0.56 1.23
C ARG A 6 39.25 -0.54 1.02
N VAL A 7 38.70 0.44 0.29
CA VAL A 7 37.30 0.70 0.04
C VAL A 7 37.04 0.63 -1.46
N MET A 8 35.99 -0.08 -1.88
CA MET A 8 35.53 -0.02 -3.25
C MET A 8 34.84 1.32 -3.46
N LEU A 9 35.24 2.03 -4.52
CA LEU A 9 34.59 3.26 -4.96
C LEU A 9 33.92 2.99 -6.29
N GLY A 10 32.63 3.29 -6.39
CA GLY A 10 31.87 3.18 -7.60
C GLY A 10 31.43 4.54 -8.14
N ASN A 11 30.58 4.48 -9.15
CA ASN A 11 30.00 5.64 -9.82
C ASN A 11 28.47 5.55 -9.79
N VAL A 12 27.85 6.49 -9.12
CA VAL A 12 26.39 6.65 -8.99
C VAL A 12 26.08 8.15 -8.88
N TRP A 13 24.86 8.56 -8.99
CA TRP A 13 24.50 9.99 -8.87
C TRP A 13 25.14 10.65 -7.63
N PRO A 14 25.73 11.84 -7.77
CA PRO A 14 25.92 12.70 -8.96
C PRO A 14 27.22 12.41 -9.76
N GLU A 15 27.43 11.21 -10.25
CA GLU A 15 28.55 10.80 -11.14
C GLU A 15 29.96 11.07 -10.58
N ARG A 16 30.21 10.68 -9.34
CA ARG A 16 31.51 10.80 -8.68
C ARG A 16 31.89 9.49 -8.00
N ASN A 17 33.14 9.36 -7.64
CA ASN A 17 33.62 8.25 -6.82
C ASN A 17 32.85 8.19 -5.51
N THR A 18 32.00 7.20 -5.36
CA THR A 18 31.09 7.00 -4.22
C THR A 18 31.53 5.78 -3.43
N ALA A 19 31.65 5.92 -2.11
CA ALA A 19 31.80 4.79 -1.20
C ALA A 19 30.44 4.23 -0.84
N PHE A 20 30.35 2.91 -0.70
CA PHE A 20 29.12 2.21 -0.33
C PHE A 20 29.22 1.82 1.14
N PRO A 21 28.41 2.39 2.04
CA PRO A 21 28.44 2.09 3.46
C PRO A 21 28.13 0.62 3.75
N ASP A 22 28.79 0.04 4.75
CA ASP A 22 28.53 -1.32 5.22
C ASP A 22 27.40 -1.31 6.26
N PHE A 23 26.16 -1.33 5.81
CA PHE A 23 24.96 -1.37 6.69
C PHE A 23 24.81 -2.69 7.47
N LEU A 24 25.64 -3.70 7.19
CA LEU A 24 25.77 -4.92 7.99
C LEU A 24 26.86 -4.81 9.08
N ASP A 25 27.39 -3.62 9.36
CA ASP A 25 28.37 -3.40 10.42
C ASP A 25 27.82 -3.80 11.79
N THR A 26 28.37 -4.85 12.38
CA THR A 26 27.97 -5.43 13.66
C THR A 26 28.24 -4.54 14.87
N LYS A 27 28.97 -3.44 14.70
CA LYS A 27 29.25 -2.44 15.75
C LYS A 27 28.38 -1.18 15.64
N ASN A 28 27.43 -1.15 14.71
CA ASN A 28 26.53 -0.03 14.45
C ASN A 28 27.20 1.30 14.09
N ASN A 29 28.49 1.33 13.72
CA ASN A 29 29.16 2.57 13.35
C ASN A 29 28.53 3.21 12.12
N THR A 30 28.19 2.37 11.11
CA THR A 30 27.51 2.83 9.89
C THR A 30 26.10 3.36 10.21
N ASN A 31 25.33 2.66 11.05
CA ASN A 31 23.99 3.11 11.42
C ASN A 31 24.01 4.43 12.20
N ASN A 32 24.96 4.60 13.13
CA ASN A 32 25.12 5.84 13.88
C ASN A 32 25.54 7.00 12.97
N TRP A 33 26.47 6.76 12.04
CA TRP A 33 26.86 7.75 11.03
C TRP A 33 25.64 8.14 10.17
N TRP A 34 24.88 7.15 9.65
CA TRP A 34 23.71 7.37 8.81
C TRP A 34 22.64 8.23 9.52
N ALA A 35 22.34 7.92 10.78
CA ALA A 35 21.45 8.73 11.61
C ALA A 35 21.98 10.16 11.82
N GLY A 36 23.30 10.32 11.96
CA GLY A 36 23.96 11.63 12.07
C GLY A 36 23.82 12.48 10.80
N GLU A 37 23.95 11.87 9.62
CA GLU A 37 23.73 12.55 8.33
C GLU A 37 22.27 12.99 8.19
N PHE A 38 21.30 12.15 8.56
CA PHE A 38 19.89 12.54 8.58
C PHE A 38 19.61 13.70 9.51
N ALA A 39 20.15 13.66 10.73
CA ALA A 39 19.99 14.73 11.71
C ALA A 39 20.58 16.06 11.23
N THR A 40 21.68 15.98 10.47
CA THR A 40 22.32 17.16 9.87
C THR A 40 21.48 17.73 8.75
N PHE A 41 21.02 16.89 7.82
CA PHE A 41 20.22 17.32 6.68
C PHE A 41 18.83 17.82 7.09
N HIS A 42 18.19 17.16 8.06
CA HIS A 42 16.87 17.55 8.59
C HIS A 42 16.82 18.99 9.14
N LYS A 43 17.97 19.53 9.64
CA LYS A 43 18.05 20.92 10.08
C LYS A 43 17.91 21.90 8.93
N THR A 44 18.30 21.51 7.73
CA THR A 44 18.22 22.32 6.51
C THR A 44 16.90 22.12 5.80
N LEU A 45 16.45 20.86 5.69
CA LEU A 45 15.21 20.47 5.05
C LEU A 45 14.47 19.49 5.96
N PRO A 46 13.48 19.94 6.75
CA PRO A 46 12.64 19.05 7.55
C PRO A 46 11.86 18.07 6.66
N PHE A 47 11.96 16.78 6.95
CA PHE A 47 11.26 15.71 6.27
C PHE A 47 10.62 14.77 7.29
N ASP A 48 9.58 14.03 6.87
CA ASP A 48 8.87 13.07 7.71
C ASP A 48 9.17 11.60 7.33
N GLY A 49 9.75 11.34 6.16
CA GLY A 49 10.08 10.02 5.66
C GLY A 49 11.20 10.04 4.64
N MET A 50 11.69 8.87 4.27
CA MET A 50 12.82 8.72 3.35
C MET A 50 12.50 7.72 2.24
N TRP A 51 12.84 8.13 1.03
CA TRP A 51 12.92 7.28 -0.13
C TRP A 51 14.41 6.94 -0.38
N ILE A 52 14.73 5.65 -0.37
CA ILE A 52 16.09 5.14 -0.60
C ILE A 52 16.11 4.37 -1.92
N ASP A 53 16.85 4.93 -2.86
CA ASP A 53 16.98 4.45 -4.22
C ASP A 53 18.37 3.89 -4.48
N MET A 54 18.51 3.13 -5.58
CA MET A 54 19.80 2.61 -6.09
C MET A 54 20.56 1.72 -5.10
N ASN A 55 19.83 1.11 -4.21
CA ASN A 55 20.35 0.34 -3.07
C ASN A 55 20.40 -1.18 -3.28
N GLU A 56 20.62 -1.62 -4.51
CA GLU A 56 20.90 -3.03 -4.86
C GLU A 56 22.25 -3.55 -4.37
N PRO A 57 23.39 -2.81 -4.23
CA PRO A 57 23.69 -1.43 -4.58
C PRO A 57 23.98 -1.24 -6.08
N SER A 58 23.49 -0.14 -6.64
CA SER A 58 23.72 0.22 -8.03
C SER A 58 25.10 0.86 -8.22
N ASN A 59 25.79 0.50 -9.30
CA ASN A 59 27.00 1.16 -9.77
C ASN A 59 26.95 1.24 -11.29
N PHE A 60 27.01 2.44 -11.85
CA PHE A 60 26.79 2.65 -13.29
C PHE A 60 27.87 2.03 -14.16
N ASP A 61 29.08 1.92 -13.64
CA ASP A 61 30.26 1.68 -14.45
C ASP A 61 31.21 0.69 -13.78
N THR A 62 30.88 -0.59 -13.87
CA THR A 62 31.72 -1.70 -13.37
C THR A 62 32.43 -2.35 -14.54
N GLY A 63 33.73 -2.29 -14.52
CA GLY A 63 34.62 -2.90 -15.53
C GLY A 63 35.06 -4.30 -15.14
N THR A 64 35.84 -4.91 -16.04
CA THR A 64 36.50 -6.21 -15.85
C THR A 64 38.00 -6.06 -15.89
N TYR A 65 38.75 -6.98 -15.26
CA TYR A 65 40.17 -7.14 -15.47
C TYR A 65 40.54 -8.62 -15.42
N SER A 66 41.51 -9.02 -16.27
CA SER A 66 42.08 -10.37 -16.31
C SER A 66 43.51 -10.42 -15.77
N SER A 67 44.14 -9.26 -15.58
CA SER A 67 45.47 -9.13 -15.00
C SER A 67 45.59 -7.96 -14.02
N MET A 68 46.57 -7.98 -13.14
CA MET A 68 46.86 -6.88 -12.22
C MET A 68 47.27 -5.60 -12.95
N GLU A 69 47.87 -5.72 -14.12
CA GLU A 69 48.24 -4.57 -14.95
C GLU A 69 47.01 -3.84 -15.48
N GLU A 70 46.01 -4.58 -15.99
CA GLU A 70 44.69 -4.01 -16.38
C GLU A 70 43.98 -3.34 -15.20
N GLN A 71 43.97 -3.97 -14.03
CA GLN A 71 43.37 -3.39 -12.83
C GLN A 71 43.98 -2.05 -12.46
N LEU A 72 45.31 -1.92 -12.57
CA LEU A 72 46.05 -0.69 -12.25
C LEU A 72 45.87 0.40 -13.30
N ALA A 73 45.55 0.03 -14.53
CA ALA A 73 45.38 0.95 -15.66
C ALA A 73 44.02 1.63 -15.69
N THR A 74 42.98 1.02 -15.07
CA THR A 74 41.61 1.55 -15.10
C THR A 74 41.33 2.50 -13.95
N SER A 75 40.59 3.58 -14.22
CA SER A 75 40.05 4.50 -13.21
C SER A 75 38.71 4.05 -12.65
N LYS A 76 38.08 3.04 -13.26
CA LYS A 76 36.78 2.50 -12.88
C LYS A 76 36.91 1.37 -11.86
N LEU A 77 35.83 1.13 -11.06
CA LEU A 77 35.74 -0.12 -10.31
C LEU A 77 35.73 -1.28 -11.31
N SER A 78 36.68 -2.17 -11.20
CA SER A 78 36.83 -3.33 -12.08
C SER A 78 36.94 -4.61 -11.27
N CYS A 79 36.32 -5.69 -11.74
CA CYS A 79 36.25 -6.98 -11.07
C CYS A 79 37.01 -8.06 -11.84
N PRO A 80 37.61 -9.06 -11.13
CA PRO A 80 38.40 -10.10 -11.77
C PRO A 80 37.53 -11.08 -12.55
N ILE A 81 37.93 -11.41 -13.78
CA ILE A 81 37.29 -12.43 -14.62
C ILE A 81 38.17 -13.65 -14.85
N SER A 82 39.34 -13.71 -14.21
CA SER A 82 40.27 -14.83 -14.29
C SER A 82 40.96 -15.04 -12.93
N GLY A 83 41.55 -16.21 -12.74
CA GLY A 83 42.24 -16.59 -11.50
C GLY A 83 41.28 -16.95 -10.35
N ALA A 84 41.85 -17.14 -9.16
CA ALA A 84 41.10 -17.60 -7.99
C ALA A 84 39.99 -16.61 -7.55
N ASP A 85 40.24 -15.31 -7.71
CA ASP A 85 39.28 -14.26 -7.29
C ASP A 85 38.08 -14.17 -8.24
N ALA A 86 38.17 -14.71 -9.45
CA ALA A 86 37.02 -14.76 -10.39
C ALA A 86 35.94 -15.76 -9.98
N SER A 87 36.22 -16.69 -9.09
CA SER A 87 35.27 -17.75 -8.70
C SER A 87 33.98 -17.24 -8.06
N LEU A 88 34.00 -16.08 -7.41
CA LEU A 88 32.81 -15.44 -6.87
C LEU A 88 32.10 -14.58 -7.91
N GLU A 89 32.82 -14.08 -8.91
CA GLU A 89 32.27 -13.21 -9.95
C GLU A 89 31.55 -14.00 -11.05
N ILE A 90 32.00 -15.25 -11.28
CA ILE A 90 31.49 -16.17 -12.31
C ILE A 90 31.06 -17.48 -11.62
N PRO A 91 29.88 -17.51 -10.95
CA PRO A 91 29.42 -18.73 -10.29
C PRO A 91 29.04 -19.81 -11.31
N PRO A 92 29.08 -21.11 -10.92
CA PRO A 92 28.80 -22.22 -11.84
C PRO A 92 27.33 -22.31 -12.30
N TYR A 93 26.41 -21.62 -11.59
CA TYR A 93 24.98 -21.60 -11.87
C TYR A 93 24.50 -20.16 -12.08
N PRO A 94 24.66 -19.59 -13.28
CA PRO A 94 24.18 -18.24 -13.59
C PRO A 94 22.66 -18.20 -13.58
N THR A 95 22.08 -17.12 -13.05
CA THR A 95 20.65 -16.87 -13.14
C THR A 95 20.33 -16.10 -14.41
N GLN A 96 19.20 -16.39 -15.05
CA GLN A 96 18.77 -15.70 -16.26
C GLN A 96 18.61 -14.18 -16.03
N ALA A 97 18.15 -13.77 -14.88
CA ALA A 97 17.96 -12.35 -14.54
C ALA A 97 19.28 -11.56 -14.58
N VAL A 98 20.41 -12.16 -14.19
CA VAL A 98 21.75 -11.55 -14.21
C VAL A 98 22.35 -11.58 -15.61
N TYR A 99 22.09 -12.64 -16.37
CA TYR A 99 22.73 -12.91 -17.66
C TYR A 99 21.79 -12.64 -18.86
N GLN A 100 20.85 -11.72 -18.70
CA GLN A 100 19.91 -11.34 -19.78
C GLN A 100 20.60 -10.79 -21.02
N ARG A 101 21.78 -10.17 -20.83
CA ARG A 101 22.56 -9.57 -21.91
C ARG A 101 23.88 -10.33 -22.07
N SER A 102 24.30 -10.52 -23.30
CA SER A 102 25.59 -11.14 -23.60
C SER A 102 26.73 -10.36 -22.96
N GLY A 103 27.66 -11.06 -22.30
CA GLY A 103 28.86 -10.47 -21.67
C GLY A 103 28.63 -9.83 -20.30
N GLU A 104 27.46 -10.05 -19.64
CA GLU A 104 27.23 -9.60 -18.28
C GLU A 104 27.69 -10.64 -17.23
N TYR A 105 28.00 -10.14 -16.04
CA TYR A 105 28.50 -10.88 -14.88
C TYR A 105 27.68 -10.51 -13.64
N LEU A 106 27.84 -11.24 -12.53
CA LEU A 106 27.15 -10.91 -11.26
C LEU A 106 27.42 -9.48 -10.79
N PHE A 107 28.58 -8.95 -11.04
CA PHE A 107 28.97 -7.58 -10.69
C PHE A 107 28.51 -6.52 -11.70
N SER A 108 27.94 -6.91 -12.85
CA SER A 108 27.44 -5.93 -13.82
C SER A 108 26.46 -4.96 -13.15
N LYS A 109 26.72 -3.64 -13.30
CA LYS A 109 25.92 -2.57 -12.67
C LYS A 109 25.89 -2.58 -11.13
N THR A 110 26.81 -3.29 -10.46
CA THR A 110 26.97 -3.32 -9.00
C THR A 110 28.44 -3.44 -8.59
N LEU A 111 28.75 -3.86 -7.37
CA LEU A 111 30.09 -3.99 -6.83
C LEU A 111 30.68 -5.39 -7.08
N CYS A 112 31.98 -5.52 -6.96
CA CYS A 112 32.66 -6.83 -7.09
C CYS A 112 32.26 -7.78 -5.96
N MET A 113 31.94 -9.01 -6.31
CA MET A 113 31.49 -10.06 -5.37
C MET A 113 32.57 -10.45 -4.33
N LEU A 114 33.84 -10.28 -4.65
CA LEU A 114 34.97 -10.50 -3.74
C LEU A 114 35.03 -9.46 -2.59
N GLY A 115 34.27 -8.37 -2.68
CA GLY A 115 34.18 -7.34 -1.67
C GLY A 115 33.86 -7.91 -0.29
N LYS A 116 34.15 -7.18 0.76
CA LYS A 116 33.93 -7.62 2.14
C LYS A 116 32.94 -6.72 2.84
N THR A 117 31.95 -7.33 3.50
CA THR A 117 30.94 -6.69 4.34
C THR A 117 30.96 -7.25 5.76
N ALA A 118 30.08 -6.76 6.64
CA ALA A 118 29.99 -7.17 8.04
C ALA A 118 31.36 -7.17 8.74
N ARG A 119 32.09 -6.04 8.60
CA ARG A 119 33.46 -5.85 9.11
C ARG A 119 34.43 -6.91 8.58
N ARG A 120 34.37 -7.23 7.31
CA ARG A 120 35.17 -8.21 6.57
C ARG A 120 34.90 -9.68 6.92
N SER A 121 33.86 -9.99 7.67
CA SER A 121 33.51 -11.38 8.03
C SER A 121 32.77 -12.13 6.93
N ARG A 122 32.21 -11.41 5.93
CA ARG A 122 31.46 -11.98 4.81
C ARG A 122 31.98 -11.44 3.47
N ASN A 123 31.82 -12.25 2.41
CA ASN A 123 32.00 -11.75 1.04
C ASN A 123 30.73 -10.98 0.63
N PHE A 124 30.86 -10.02 -0.25
CA PHE A 124 29.72 -9.34 -0.84
C PHE A 124 28.82 -10.32 -1.63
N TYR A 125 29.42 -11.34 -2.24
CA TYR A 125 28.68 -12.45 -2.86
C TYR A 125 27.58 -13.02 -1.94
N ASP A 126 27.88 -13.21 -0.66
CA ASP A 126 26.95 -13.77 0.31
C ASP A 126 25.90 -12.77 0.81
N THR A 127 26.10 -11.48 0.60
CA THR A 127 25.32 -10.41 1.25
C THR A 127 24.77 -9.38 0.28
N LYS A 128 25.07 -9.49 -1.00
CA LYS A 128 24.64 -8.52 -2.02
C LYS A 128 23.14 -8.20 -1.94
N ASN A 129 22.31 -9.23 -1.94
CA ASN A 129 20.87 -9.07 -1.92
C ASN A 129 20.30 -8.54 -0.57
N LEU A 130 21.15 -8.46 0.46
CA LEU A 130 20.79 -7.87 1.75
C LEU A 130 21.18 -6.38 1.87
N TYR A 131 21.82 -5.79 0.87
CA TYR A 131 22.29 -4.42 0.96
C TYR A 131 21.12 -3.45 1.18
N GLY A 132 20.14 -3.42 0.27
CA GLY A 132 18.96 -2.57 0.39
C GLY A 132 18.11 -2.88 1.63
N TRP A 133 17.98 -4.15 2.00
CA TRP A 133 17.34 -4.55 3.24
C TRP A 133 18.03 -3.97 4.48
N SER A 134 19.35 -4.02 4.52
CA SER A 134 20.14 -3.51 5.66
C SER A 134 20.12 -1.98 5.74
N GLU A 135 20.14 -1.30 4.58
CA GLU A 135 19.95 0.15 4.51
C GLU A 135 18.53 0.57 4.94
N ALA A 136 17.50 -0.13 4.47
CA ALA A 136 16.12 0.12 4.89
C ALA A 136 15.96 0.00 6.40
N ARG A 137 16.57 -1.04 7.01
CA ARG A 137 16.60 -1.21 8.47
C ARG A 137 17.31 -0.04 9.18
N ALA A 138 18.48 0.36 8.70
CA ALA A 138 19.24 1.48 9.27
C ALA A 138 18.46 2.80 9.17
N THR A 139 17.81 3.03 8.03
CA THR A 139 16.96 4.20 7.76
C THR A 139 15.72 4.21 8.65
N TYR A 140 15.05 3.07 8.79
CA TYR A 140 13.90 2.90 9.70
C TYR A 140 14.26 3.25 11.14
N GLN A 141 15.46 2.86 11.61
CA GLN A 141 15.93 3.17 12.95
C GLN A 141 16.36 4.64 13.11
N ALA A 142 16.84 5.28 12.05
CA ALA A 142 17.33 6.65 12.07
C ALA A 142 16.21 7.70 12.12
N ILE A 143 15.11 7.50 11.36
CA ILE A 143 14.02 8.48 11.23
C ILE A 143 13.43 8.87 12.60
N PRO A 144 13.07 7.94 13.51
CA PRO A 144 12.51 8.28 14.82
C PRO A 144 13.45 9.11 15.69
N LEU A 145 14.76 8.91 15.56
CA LEU A 145 15.76 9.67 16.31
C LEU A 145 15.82 11.14 15.87
N VAL A 146 15.43 11.42 14.65
CA VAL A 146 15.50 12.76 14.04
C VAL A 146 14.15 13.48 14.10
N THR A 147 13.06 12.79 13.82
CA THR A 147 11.72 13.37 13.69
C THR A 147 10.89 13.26 14.97
N GLY A 148 11.22 12.30 15.86
CA GLY A 148 10.37 11.95 17.00
C GLY A 148 9.07 11.24 16.62
N LYS A 149 8.93 10.80 15.36
CA LYS A 149 7.72 10.21 14.79
C LYS A 149 7.98 8.83 14.21
N ARG A 150 6.90 8.09 13.90
CA ARG A 150 6.94 6.80 13.23
C ARG A 150 7.64 6.90 11.89
N SER A 151 8.46 5.92 11.56
CA SER A 151 9.22 5.88 10.30
C SER A 151 8.32 5.69 9.08
N ALA A 152 8.66 6.41 8.00
CA ALA A 152 8.15 6.16 6.66
C ALA A 152 9.35 5.96 5.72
N VAL A 153 9.56 4.72 5.26
CA VAL A 153 10.67 4.35 4.37
C VAL A 153 10.11 3.69 3.12
N ILE A 154 10.57 4.14 1.95
CA ILE A 154 10.31 3.49 0.65
C ILE A 154 11.64 3.08 0.06
N SER A 155 11.79 1.81 -0.31
CA SER A 155 13.03 1.25 -0.83
C SER A 155 12.83 0.61 -2.19
N ARG A 156 13.80 0.77 -3.12
CA ARG A 156 13.80 0.05 -4.40
C ARG A 156 14.23 -1.39 -4.22
N SER A 157 15.39 -1.63 -3.61
CA SER A 157 15.84 -2.98 -3.36
C SER A 157 15.21 -3.55 -2.10
N THR A 158 14.68 -4.75 -2.20
CA THR A 158 14.00 -5.45 -1.11
C THR A 158 14.48 -6.89 -0.99
N PHE A 159 14.23 -7.49 0.16
CA PHE A 159 14.49 -8.89 0.46
C PHE A 159 13.35 -9.41 1.36
N PRO A 160 13.11 -10.72 1.48
CA PRO A 160 12.16 -11.23 2.48
C PRO A 160 12.35 -10.58 3.84
N SER A 161 11.26 -10.13 4.46
CA SER A 161 11.18 -9.31 5.68
C SER A 161 11.42 -7.79 5.54
N SER A 162 11.66 -7.25 4.35
CA SER A 162 11.78 -5.79 4.15
C SER A 162 10.53 -5.05 4.58
N GLY A 163 9.34 -5.65 4.46
CA GLY A 163 8.07 -5.05 4.88
C GLY A 163 8.00 -4.67 6.36
N ARG A 164 8.89 -5.22 7.21
CA ARG A 164 9.06 -4.80 8.60
C ARG A 164 9.65 -3.37 8.72
N TYR A 165 10.45 -2.94 7.76
CA TYR A 165 11.21 -1.70 7.83
C TYR A 165 10.71 -0.62 6.87
N GLY A 166 9.94 -1.00 5.85
CA GLY A 166 9.44 -0.03 4.90
C GLY A 166 8.58 -0.64 3.80
N GLY A 167 8.16 0.21 2.89
CA GLY A 167 7.46 -0.14 1.68
C GLY A 167 8.39 -0.23 0.46
N HIS A 168 7.78 -0.39 -0.69
CA HIS A 168 8.46 -0.57 -1.97
C HIS A 168 7.72 0.20 -3.08
N TRP A 169 8.44 0.61 -4.10
CA TRP A 169 7.83 0.93 -5.39
C TRP A 169 8.41 0.02 -6.47
N LEU A 170 7.66 -0.18 -7.55
CA LEU A 170 8.00 -1.16 -8.60
C LEU A 170 9.16 -0.71 -9.52
N GLY A 171 9.90 0.33 -9.15
CA GLY A 171 11.06 0.82 -9.90
C GLY A 171 10.69 1.65 -11.12
N ASP A 172 11.63 1.76 -12.05
CA ASP A 172 11.60 2.62 -13.22
C ASP A 172 10.73 2.02 -14.34
N ASN A 173 9.42 2.02 -14.14
CA ASN A 173 8.44 1.60 -15.14
C ASN A 173 8.39 2.58 -16.33
N THR A 174 7.76 2.18 -17.39
CA THR A 174 7.64 3.00 -18.61
C THR A 174 6.21 3.48 -18.82
N ALA A 175 6.04 4.66 -19.41
CA ALA A 175 4.75 5.24 -19.76
C ALA A 175 4.10 4.45 -20.93
N ARG A 176 3.65 3.21 -20.63
CA ARG A 176 3.02 2.27 -21.57
C ARG A 176 1.84 1.56 -20.90
N TRP A 177 0.91 1.11 -21.71
CA TRP A 177 -0.25 0.35 -21.24
C TRP A 177 0.13 -0.99 -20.60
N GLU A 178 1.15 -1.66 -21.13
CA GLU A 178 1.68 -2.92 -20.59
C GLU A 178 2.24 -2.73 -19.17
N ASP A 179 2.89 -1.59 -18.90
CA ASP A 179 3.43 -1.27 -17.59
C ASP A 179 2.30 -0.93 -16.58
N LEU A 180 1.21 -0.32 -17.05
CA LEU A 180 0.01 -0.15 -16.23
C LEU A 180 -0.60 -1.52 -15.85
N GLN A 181 -0.71 -2.45 -16.80
CA GLN A 181 -1.22 -3.81 -16.57
C GLN A 181 -0.33 -4.56 -15.57
N THR A 182 0.98 -4.57 -15.79
CA THR A 182 1.93 -5.26 -14.90
C THR A 182 2.03 -4.60 -13.52
N SER A 183 1.67 -3.31 -13.38
CA SER A 183 1.58 -2.65 -12.07
C SER A 183 0.51 -3.28 -11.17
N VAL A 184 -0.61 -3.75 -11.73
CA VAL A 184 -1.64 -4.48 -10.96
C VAL A 184 -1.07 -5.79 -10.41
N ILE A 185 -0.35 -6.53 -11.26
CA ILE A 185 0.32 -7.78 -10.86
C ILE A 185 1.35 -7.50 -9.77
N GLY A 186 2.21 -6.49 -9.96
CA GLY A 186 3.28 -6.15 -9.03
C GLY A 186 2.77 -5.79 -7.63
N VAL A 187 1.68 -5.02 -7.50
CA VAL A 187 1.12 -4.71 -6.17
C VAL A 187 0.56 -5.95 -5.47
N MET A 188 0.02 -6.92 -6.19
CA MET A 188 -0.42 -8.19 -5.63
C MET A 188 0.77 -9.06 -5.20
N GLU A 189 1.80 -9.18 -6.04
CA GLU A 189 3.01 -9.98 -5.76
C GLU A 189 3.75 -9.49 -4.52
N PHE A 190 3.98 -8.18 -4.39
CA PHE A 190 4.68 -7.64 -3.23
C PHE A 190 3.89 -7.80 -1.92
N ASN A 191 2.56 -7.81 -1.98
CA ASN A 191 1.76 -8.21 -0.83
C ASN A 191 2.00 -9.67 -0.43
N MET A 192 2.10 -10.60 -1.41
CA MET A 192 2.45 -11.99 -1.17
C MET A 192 3.87 -12.15 -0.61
N PHE A 193 4.80 -11.25 -0.96
CA PHE A 193 6.16 -11.23 -0.43
C PHE A 193 6.26 -10.60 0.98
N GLY A 194 5.15 -10.14 1.57
CA GLY A 194 5.12 -9.53 2.89
C GLY A 194 5.53 -8.05 2.90
N ILE A 195 5.38 -7.35 1.78
CA ILE A 195 5.64 -5.90 1.63
C ILE A 195 4.35 -5.22 1.13
N PRO A 196 3.35 -5.03 2.00
CA PRO A 196 2.04 -4.57 1.58
C PRO A 196 1.98 -3.08 1.18
N TYR A 197 2.93 -2.25 1.64
CA TYR A 197 2.97 -0.83 1.29
C TYR A 197 3.75 -0.66 -0.01
N VAL A 198 3.08 -0.87 -1.13
CA VAL A 198 3.66 -0.95 -2.48
C VAL A 198 2.81 -0.23 -3.51
N GLY A 199 3.46 0.28 -4.57
CA GLY A 199 2.83 0.89 -5.74
C GLY A 199 3.80 1.08 -6.88
N SER A 200 3.29 1.41 -8.07
CA SER A 200 4.09 1.82 -9.23
C SER A 200 4.17 3.33 -9.32
N ASP A 201 5.13 3.84 -10.09
CA ASP A 201 5.13 5.25 -10.50
C ASP A 201 3.93 5.51 -11.43
N ILE A 202 3.01 6.34 -10.96
CA ILE A 202 1.79 6.70 -11.70
C ILE A 202 2.21 7.48 -12.96
N CYS A 203 1.57 7.19 -14.07
CA CYS A 203 1.82 7.70 -15.43
C CYS A 203 3.08 7.15 -16.10
N GLY A 204 3.95 6.44 -15.39
CA GLY A 204 5.21 5.89 -15.87
C GLY A 204 6.40 6.81 -15.67
N PHE A 205 7.53 6.23 -15.21
CA PHE A 205 8.78 6.94 -14.97
C PHE A 205 9.52 7.24 -16.27
N ASN A 206 9.74 6.23 -17.11
CA ASN A 206 10.45 6.37 -18.39
C ASN A 206 9.50 6.75 -19.51
N GLY A 207 9.96 7.64 -20.39
CA GLY A 207 9.22 8.04 -21.58
C GLY A 207 8.12 9.06 -21.28
N LYS A 208 7.51 9.55 -22.37
CA LYS A 208 6.45 10.55 -22.31
C LYS A 208 5.09 9.88 -22.14
N SER A 209 4.40 10.19 -21.07
CA SER A 209 3.01 9.77 -20.88
C SER A 209 2.05 10.57 -21.78
N ASN A 210 0.81 10.10 -21.87
CA ASN A 210 -0.29 10.79 -22.54
C ASN A 210 -1.50 10.89 -21.60
N GLU A 211 -2.42 11.78 -21.96
CA GLU A 211 -3.58 12.13 -21.13
C GLU A 211 -4.41 10.90 -20.71
N GLU A 212 -4.76 10.00 -21.63
CA GLU A 212 -5.59 8.83 -21.32
C GLU A 212 -4.87 7.83 -20.44
N LEU A 213 -3.61 7.50 -20.75
CA LEU A 213 -2.81 6.58 -19.97
C LEU A 213 -2.62 7.11 -18.53
N CYS A 214 -2.28 8.39 -18.40
CA CYS A 214 -2.08 9.02 -17.09
C CYS A 214 -3.39 9.06 -16.29
N LEU A 215 -4.53 9.36 -16.94
CA LEU A 215 -5.84 9.31 -16.31
C LEU A 215 -6.16 7.92 -15.75
N ARG A 216 -5.99 6.87 -16.56
CA ARG A 216 -6.25 5.49 -16.14
C ARG A 216 -5.29 5.05 -15.04
N TRP A 217 -4.04 5.49 -15.11
CA TRP A 217 -3.07 5.17 -14.05
C TRP A 217 -3.41 5.87 -12.74
N HIS A 218 -3.89 7.12 -12.75
CA HIS A 218 -4.40 7.78 -11.54
C HIS A 218 -5.63 7.08 -10.96
N GLN A 219 -6.54 6.59 -11.81
CA GLN A 219 -7.70 5.82 -11.36
C GLN A 219 -7.29 4.52 -10.65
N PHE A 220 -6.28 3.81 -11.15
CA PHE A 220 -5.71 2.61 -10.51
C PHE A 220 -4.82 2.97 -9.31
N GLY A 221 -3.91 3.92 -9.47
CA GLY A 221 -2.89 4.28 -8.48
C GLY A 221 -3.46 4.78 -7.16
N ALA A 222 -4.68 5.34 -7.15
CA ALA A 222 -5.39 5.70 -5.93
C ALA A 222 -5.71 4.48 -5.04
N PHE A 223 -5.75 3.27 -5.61
CA PHE A 223 -5.98 2.02 -4.88
C PHE A 223 -4.68 1.29 -4.51
N SER A 224 -3.53 1.76 -4.97
CA SER A 224 -2.24 1.23 -4.51
C SER A 224 -1.93 1.75 -3.11
N PRO A 225 -1.45 0.91 -2.17
CA PRO A 225 -1.05 1.35 -0.83
C PRO A 225 -0.06 2.51 -0.87
N PHE A 226 1.04 2.39 -1.60
CA PHE A 226 1.92 3.50 -1.97
C PHE A 226 1.42 4.11 -3.28
N SER A 227 1.16 5.42 -3.29
CA SER A 227 0.59 6.14 -4.43
C SER A 227 1.41 7.40 -4.70
N ARG A 228 2.16 7.41 -5.80
CA ARG A 228 3.06 8.50 -6.20
C ARG A 228 3.07 8.66 -7.72
N ASP A 229 2.85 9.87 -8.22
CA ASP A 229 3.19 10.25 -9.58
C ASP A 229 4.67 10.64 -9.65
N HIS A 230 5.41 10.08 -10.58
CA HIS A 230 6.85 10.31 -10.71
C HIS A 230 7.34 10.01 -12.12
N ASN A 231 8.18 10.90 -12.68
CA ASN A 231 8.81 10.71 -13.98
C ASN A 231 10.33 11.03 -13.95
N SER A 232 11.01 10.67 -15.03
CA SER A 232 12.45 10.89 -15.18
C SER A 232 12.77 12.31 -15.63
N GLU A 233 13.99 12.75 -15.31
CA GLU A 233 14.55 14.03 -15.76
C GLU A 233 14.45 14.18 -17.29
N GLY A 234 14.12 15.37 -17.75
CA GLY A 234 13.99 15.71 -19.18
C GLY A 234 12.67 15.26 -19.81
N MET A 235 11.78 14.57 -19.08
CA MET A 235 10.42 14.28 -19.57
C MET A 235 9.50 15.46 -19.30
N PRO A 236 8.43 15.63 -20.11
CA PRO A 236 7.41 16.64 -19.85
C PRO A 236 6.73 16.39 -18.49
N ASP A 237 6.25 17.48 -17.88
CA ASP A 237 5.45 17.39 -16.66
C ASP A 237 4.23 16.49 -16.88
N GLN A 238 3.92 15.67 -15.87
CA GLN A 238 2.77 14.76 -15.87
C GLN A 238 1.92 14.87 -14.60
N ASP A 239 2.15 15.92 -13.80
CA ASP A 239 1.27 16.24 -12.67
C ASP A 239 -0.19 16.22 -13.12
N PRO A 240 -1.14 15.71 -12.32
CA PRO A 240 -2.56 15.63 -12.68
C PRO A 240 -3.14 16.97 -13.18
N ALA A 241 -2.59 18.11 -12.75
CA ALA A 241 -3.06 19.43 -13.15
C ALA A 241 -2.69 19.80 -14.61
N VAL A 242 -1.79 19.07 -15.25
CA VAL A 242 -1.42 19.29 -16.66
C VAL A 242 -2.62 19.10 -17.58
N TRP A 243 -3.49 18.14 -17.27
CA TRP A 243 -4.71 17.87 -18.03
C TRP A 243 -5.94 17.98 -17.12
N PRO A 244 -6.92 18.86 -17.44
CA PRO A 244 -8.13 18.99 -16.62
C PRO A 244 -8.90 17.68 -16.41
N SER A 245 -8.92 16.79 -17.41
CA SER A 245 -9.55 15.47 -17.32
C SER A 245 -8.86 14.56 -16.31
N VAL A 246 -7.52 14.53 -16.31
CA VAL A 246 -6.69 13.78 -15.37
C VAL A 246 -6.89 14.33 -13.96
N ALA A 247 -6.83 15.65 -13.77
CA ALA A 247 -7.07 16.29 -12.49
C ALA A 247 -8.43 15.91 -11.91
N ASN A 248 -9.48 15.88 -12.75
CA ASN A 248 -10.82 15.51 -12.30
C ASN A 248 -10.91 14.03 -11.92
N ALA A 249 -10.39 13.13 -12.75
CA ALA A 249 -10.36 11.69 -12.46
C ALA A 249 -9.54 11.36 -11.20
N ALA A 250 -8.37 12.00 -11.04
CA ALA A 250 -7.53 11.87 -9.85
C ALA A 250 -8.25 12.33 -8.58
N LYS A 251 -8.95 13.47 -8.61
CA LYS A 251 -9.77 13.95 -7.49
C LYS A 251 -10.84 12.95 -7.09
N ILE A 252 -11.56 12.36 -8.05
CA ILE A 252 -12.60 11.37 -7.79
C ILE A 252 -11.98 10.13 -7.12
N ALA A 253 -10.92 9.58 -7.70
CA ALA A 253 -10.27 8.38 -7.20
C ALA A 253 -9.61 8.60 -5.82
N LEU A 254 -8.91 9.71 -5.63
CA LEU A 254 -8.29 10.06 -4.34
C LEU A 254 -9.34 10.40 -3.27
N SER A 255 -10.47 11.00 -3.63
CA SER A 255 -11.58 11.23 -2.68
C SER A 255 -12.17 9.91 -2.19
N PHE A 256 -12.32 8.91 -3.08
CA PHE A 256 -12.70 7.56 -2.69
C PHE A 256 -11.65 6.93 -1.75
N ARG A 257 -10.35 7.02 -2.09
CA ARG A 257 -9.25 6.55 -1.22
C ARG A 257 -9.33 7.19 0.16
N TYR A 258 -9.49 8.51 0.25
CA TYR A 258 -9.60 9.23 1.52
C TYR A 258 -10.80 8.77 2.33
N TYR A 259 -11.94 8.57 1.67
CA TYR A 259 -13.16 8.11 2.33
C TYR A 259 -12.99 6.72 2.95
N TYR A 260 -12.25 5.81 2.32
CA TYR A 260 -11.97 4.47 2.82
C TYR A 260 -10.61 4.32 3.53
N LEU A 261 -9.90 5.42 3.85
CA LEU A 261 -8.64 5.34 4.59
C LEU A 261 -8.76 4.61 5.94
N PRO A 262 -9.83 4.76 6.75
CA PRO A 262 -9.96 3.99 7.99
C PRO A 262 -9.99 2.48 7.76
N PHE A 263 -10.62 2.03 6.67
CA PHE A 263 -10.61 0.63 6.27
C PHE A 263 -9.22 0.18 5.81
N LEU A 264 -8.59 0.93 4.92
CA LEU A 264 -7.23 0.64 4.44
C LEU A 264 -6.20 0.63 5.60
N TYR A 265 -6.34 1.55 6.56
CA TYR A 265 -5.46 1.62 7.72
C TYR A 265 -5.64 0.42 8.66
N SER A 266 -6.89 -0.05 8.85
CA SER A 266 -7.18 -1.28 9.60
C SER A 266 -6.58 -2.51 8.92
N LEU A 267 -6.57 -2.58 7.57
CA LEU A 267 -5.87 -3.63 6.83
C LEU A 267 -4.35 -3.60 7.06
N HIS A 268 -3.74 -2.40 7.10
CA HIS A 268 -2.32 -2.26 7.42
C HIS A 268 -1.99 -2.64 8.87
N TYR A 269 -2.89 -2.35 9.82
CA TYR A 269 -2.74 -2.85 11.18
C TYR A 269 -2.70 -4.39 11.22
N ASN A 270 -3.59 -5.04 10.49
CA ASN A 270 -3.59 -6.50 10.38
C ASN A 270 -2.33 -7.05 9.68
N ALA A 271 -1.82 -6.33 8.70
CA ALA A 271 -0.54 -6.67 8.07
C ALA A 271 0.63 -6.58 9.08
N ALA A 272 0.68 -5.51 9.87
CA ALA A 272 1.72 -5.32 10.89
C ALA A 272 1.63 -6.35 12.04
N ARG A 273 0.40 -6.68 12.46
CA ARG A 273 0.17 -7.57 13.60
C ARG A 273 0.24 -9.05 13.26
N TYR A 274 -0.36 -9.44 12.13
CA TYR A 274 -0.59 -10.84 11.76
C TYR A 274 0.13 -11.27 10.48
N GLY A 275 0.78 -10.34 9.76
CA GLY A 275 1.39 -10.62 8.45
C GLY A 275 0.36 -10.78 7.34
N HIS A 276 -0.86 -10.24 7.49
CA HIS A 276 -1.89 -10.31 6.46
C HIS A 276 -1.53 -9.44 5.24
N THR A 277 -2.03 -9.84 4.08
CA THR A 277 -1.95 -9.01 2.88
C THR A 277 -3.00 -7.90 2.90
N VAL A 278 -2.67 -6.74 2.38
CA VAL A 278 -3.59 -5.59 2.17
C VAL A 278 -4.25 -5.70 0.81
N ILE A 279 -3.46 -5.88 -0.24
CA ILE A 279 -3.94 -6.18 -1.59
C ILE A 279 -3.96 -7.70 -1.78
N ARG A 280 -5.02 -8.22 -2.39
CA ARG A 280 -5.19 -9.67 -2.59
C ARG A 280 -5.64 -9.98 -4.01
N PRO A 281 -5.07 -10.98 -4.68
CA PRO A 281 -5.68 -11.56 -5.87
C PRO A 281 -6.98 -12.29 -5.49
N LEU A 282 -7.89 -12.44 -6.45
CA LEU A 282 -9.19 -13.07 -6.20
C LEU A 282 -9.05 -14.50 -5.68
N PHE A 283 -8.08 -15.25 -6.18
CA PHE A 283 -7.87 -16.66 -5.76
C PHE A 283 -7.47 -16.82 -4.28
N PHE A 284 -6.99 -15.78 -3.59
CA PHE A 284 -6.75 -15.83 -2.15
C PHE A 284 -8.05 -16.00 -1.34
N GLU A 285 -9.10 -15.32 -1.79
CA GLU A 285 -10.41 -15.38 -1.13
C GLU A 285 -11.30 -16.51 -1.69
N PHE A 286 -11.05 -16.92 -2.93
CA PHE A 286 -11.85 -17.90 -3.65
C PHE A 286 -10.98 -19.02 -4.27
N PRO A 287 -10.17 -19.74 -3.46
CA PRO A 287 -9.19 -20.71 -3.99
C PRO A 287 -9.81 -21.95 -4.66
N LYS A 288 -11.11 -22.18 -4.48
CA LYS A 288 -11.87 -23.27 -5.12
C LYS A 288 -12.58 -22.87 -6.40
N ASP A 289 -12.57 -21.60 -6.71
CA ASP A 289 -13.16 -21.03 -7.93
C ASP A 289 -12.07 -20.94 -9.00
N GLU A 290 -12.04 -21.93 -9.91
CA GLU A 290 -11.03 -22.02 -10.97
C GLU A 290 -11.01 -20.78 -11.87
N GLY A 291 -12.15 -20.07 -12.01
CA GLY A 291 -12.22 -18.82 -12.75
C GLY A 291 -11.34 -17.71 -12.19
N THR A 292 -10.99 -17.78 -10.90
CA THR A 292 -10.14 -16.76 -10.26
C THR A 292 -8.65 -16.95 -10.49
N LEU A 293 -8.20 -18.16 -10.87
CA LEU A 293 -6.78 -18.51 -10.94
C LEU A 293 -6.01 -17.76 -12.03
N THR A 294 -6.70 -17.31 -13.07
CA THR A 294 -6.11 -16.58 -14.20
C THR A 294 -6.40 -15.08 -14.19
N ILE A 295 -7.12 -14.57 -13.17
CA ILE A 295 -7.45 -13.14 -13.07
C ILE A 295 -6.27 -12.37 -12.50
N SER A 296 -5.62 -11.58 -13.34
CA SER A 296 -4.48 -10.71 -12.99
C SER A 296 -4.80 -9.21 -13.07
N GLU A 297 -5.98 -8.84 -13.58
CA GLU A 297 -6.39 -7.45 -13.81
C GLU A 297 -7.34 -6.92 -12.74
N GLN A 298 -7.75 -7.77 -11.80
CA GLN A 298 -8.62 -7.42 -10.67
C GLN A 298 -7.95 -7.80 -9.35
N PHE A 299 -8.24 -7.02 -8.32
CA PHE A 299 -7.72 -7.28 -6.99
C PHE A 299 -8.71 -6.84 -5.90
N LEU A 300 -8.40 -7.23 -4.67
CA LEU A 300 -9.19 -6.89 -3.48
C LEU A 300 -8.36 -6.03 -2.51
N TRP A 301 -8.98 -5.05 -1.86
CA TRP A 301 -8.54 -4.53 -0.58
C TRP A 301 -9.10 -5.43 0.53
N GLY A 302 -8.19 -6.13 1.24
CA GLY A 302 -8.58 -7.19 2.17
C GLY A 302 -9.46 -8.23 1.51
N SER A 303 -10.52 -8.64 2.20
CA SER A 303 -11.50 -9.63 1.69
C SER A 303 -12.76 -8.99 1.12
N ALA A 304 -12.88 -7.66 1.18
CA ALA A 304 -14.17 -7.01 1.04
C ALA A 304 -14.33 -6.12 -0.19
N LEU A 305 -13.31 -5.37 -0.62
CA LEU A 305 -13.47 -4.34 -1.63
C LEU A 305 -12.72 -4.72 -2.90
N MET A 306 -13.43 -5.03 -3.98
CA MET A 306 -12.88 -5.44 -5.28
C MET A 306 -12.74 -4.24 -6.21
N VAL A 307 -11.60 -4.14 -6.89
CA VAL A 307 -11.27 -3.14 -7.91
C VAL A 307 -11.02 -3.85 -9.24
N ALA A 308 -11.65 -3.37 -10.29
CA ALA A 308 -11.50 -3.86 -11.67
C ALA A 308 -11.17 -2.70 -12.62
N PRO A 309 -9.91 -2.24 -12.65
CA PRO A 309 -9.53 -1.05 -13.39
C PRO A 309 -9.57 -1.26 -14.91
N ALA A 310 -9.82 -0.20 -15.67
CA ALA A 310 -9.62 -0.20 -17.11
C ALA A 310 -8.11 -0.04 -17.41
N LEU A 311 -7.55 -0.98 -18.16
CA LEU A 311 -6.11 -1.15 -18.34
C LEU A 311 -5.65 -1.07 -19.81
N TYR A 312 -6.57 -0.78 -20.73
CA TYR A 312 -6.30 -0.75 -22.16
C TYR A 312 -6.73 0.57 -22.77
N GLN A 313 -6.01 1.02 -23.81
CA GLN A 313 -6.33 2.25 -24.52
C GLN A 313 -7.74 2.20 -25.13
N GLY A 314 -8.49 3.28 -24.96
CA GLY A 314 -9.85 3.41 -25.46
C GLY A 314 -10.91 2.57 -24.74
N GLN A 315 -10.53 1.88 -23.68
CA GLN A 315 -11.44 1.03 -22.91
C GLN A 315 -12.47 1.85 -22.13
N THR A 316 -13.76 1.62 -22.38
CA THR A 316 -14.87 2.29 -21.68
C THR A 316 -15.76 1.32 -20.89
N SER A 317 -15.44 0.02 -20.94
CA SER A 317 -16.05 -1.04 -20.13
C SER A 317 -14.98 -2.05 -19.73
N VAL A 318 -15.16 -2.72 -18.62
CA VAL A 318 -14.30 -3.81 -18.12
C VAL A 318 -15.10 -5.10 -18.07
N HIS A 319 -14.55 -6.18 -18.62
CA HIS A 319 -15.10 -7.52 -18.50
C HIS A 319 -14.67 -8.13 -17.15
N ALA A 320 -15.40 -7.78 -16.08
CA ALA A 320 -15.02 -8.10 -14.70
C ALA A 320 -15.61 -9.44 -14.26
N TYR A 321 -14.79 -10.26 -13.59
CA TYR A 321 -15.21 -11.54 -13.00
C TYR A 321 -15.66 -11.36 -11.55
N PHE A 322 -16.84 -11.87 -11.24
CA PHE A 322 -17.40 -11.89 -9.88
C PHE A 322 -17.48 -13.34 -9.38
N PRO A 323 -16.64 -13.74 -8.43
CA PRO A 323 -16.78 -15.03 -7.79
C PRO A 323 -18.18 -15.22 -7.19
N SER A 324 -18.62 -16.49 -7.07
CA SER A 324 -19.95 -16.82 -6.54
C SER A 324 -20.11 -16.36 -5.09
N ASP A 325 -20.54 -15.10 -4.93
CA ASP A 325 -20.86 -14.45 -3.67
C ASP A 325 -21.87 -13.30 -3.90
N THR A 326 -22.18 -12.56 -2.86
CA THR A 326 -22.96 -11.32 -2.95
C THR A 326 -22.02 -10.15 -3.20
N TRP A 327 -22.26 -9.36 -4.24
CA TRP A 327 -21.47 -8.18 -4.57
C TRP A 327 -22.38 -6.98 -4.81
N TYR A 328 -21.97 -5.81 -4.35
CA TYR A 328 -22.66 -4.54 -4.57
C TYR A 328 -21.73 -3.55 -5.27
N SER A 329 -22.26 -2.84 -6.26
CA SER A 329 -21.54 -1.76 -6.94
C SER A 329 -21.36 -0.56 -6.01
N LEU A 330 -20.18 0.03 -6.00
CA LEU A 330 -19.88 1.32 -5.39
C LEU A 330 -19.66 2.43 -6.42
N GLN A 331 -19.84 2.13 -7.72
CA GLN A 331 -19.79 3.15 -8.76
C GLN A 331 -21.01 4.09 -8.62
N PRO A 332 -20.83 5.42 -8.81
CA PRO A 332 -21.92 6.39 -8.59
C PRO A 332 -23.21 6.05 -9.37
N GLU A 333 -23.07 5.62 -10.63
CA GLU A 333 -24.18 5.38 -11.55
C GLU A 333 -24.99 4.11 -11.20
N THR A 334 -24.38 3.19 -10.47
CA THR A 334 -24.98 1.89 -10.13
C THR A 334 -24.87 1.56 -8.65
N TYR A 335 -24.72 2.59 -7.80
CA TYR A 335 -24.47 2.43 -6.38
C TYR A 335 -25.52 1.57 -5.67
N GLY A 336 -25.05 0.55 -4.95
CA GLY A 336 -25.90 -0.41 -4.24
C GLY A 336 -26.50 -1.52 -5.10
N LYS A 337 -26.36 -1.47 -6.43
CA LYS A 337 -26.85 -2.54 -7.33
C LYS A 337 -26.06 -3.83 -7.08
N LYS A 338 -26.80 -4.96 -6.99
CA LYS A 338 -26.20 -6.28 -6.91
C LYS A 338 -25.63 -6.71 -8.27
N MET A 339 -24.45 -7.32 -8.23
CA MET A 339 -23.79 -7.92 -9.38
C MET A 339 -24.08 -9.43 -9.45
N PHE A 340 -24.12 -9.96 -10.66
CA PHE A 340 -24.28 -11.40 -10.88
C PHE A 340 -22.91 -12.10 -10.80
N ALA A 341 -22.88 -13.35 -10.34
CA ALA A 341 -21.68 -14.17 -10.39
C ALA A 341 -21.25 -14.46 -11.84
N GLY A 342 -19.96 -14.67 -12.06
CA GLY A 342 -19.36 -14.83 -13.38
C GLY A 342 -18.92 -13.51 -14.01
N PHE A 343 -18.66 -13.51 -15.30
CA PHE A 343 -18.24 -12.32 -16.02
C PHE A 343 -19.40 -11.34 -16.27
N ASN A 344 -19.14 -10.06 -16.02
CA ASN A 344 -20.05 -8.97 -16.29
C ASN A 344 -19.31 -7.83 -16.99
N ASP A 345 -19.92 -7.25 -18.02
CA ASP A 345 -19.43 -6.02 -18.62
C ASP A 345 -19.88 -4.84 -17.77
N VAL A 346 -18.91 -4.17 -17.15
CA VAL A 346 -19.15 -3.02 -16.27
C VAL A 346 -18.63 -1.74 -16.91
N SER A 347 -19.42 -0.68 -16.86
CA SER A 347 -19.06 0.62 -17.41
C SER A 347 -17.84 1.20 -16.70
N ALA A 348 -16.89 1.72 -17.47
CA ALA A 348 -15.66 2.34 -16.97
C ALA A 348 -15.35 3.66 -17.72
N PRO A 349 -16.24 4.66 -17.64
CA PRO A 349 -16.00 5.92 -18.34
C PRO A 349 -14.79 6.67 -17.75
N LEU A 350 -14.11 7.47 -18.58
CA LEU A 350 -12.93 8.25 -18.19
C LEU A 350 -13.22 9.23 -17.05
N ALA A 351 -14.40 9.83 -17.04
CA ALA A 351 -14.78 10.88 -16.10
C ALA A 351 -15.40 10.36 -14.78
N SER A 352 -15.44 9.03 -14.56
CA SER A 352 -16.04 8.44 -13.37
C SER A 352 -15.03 7.68 -12.52
N LEU A 353 -15.47 7.16 -11.37
CA LEU A 353 -14.68 6.26 -10.55
C LEU A 353 -14.40 4.97 -11.33
N THR A 354 -13.18 4.45 -11.20
CA THR A 354 -12.86 3.10 -11.71
C THR A 354 -13.85 2.06 -11.14
N PRO A 355 -14.19 1.01 -11.86
CA PRO A 355 -15.09 -0.02 -11.35
C PRO A 355 -14.64 -0.57 -9.99
N VAL A 356 -15.48 -0.36 -8.98
CA VAL A 356 -15.22 -0.81 -7.61
C VAL A 356 -16.49 -1.39 -7.00
N PHE A 357 -16.34 -2.49 -6.28
CA PHE A 357 -17.43 -3.29 -5.74
C PHE A 357 -17.11 -3.71 -4.31
N VAL A 358 -18.16 -3.90 -3.51
CA VAL A 358 -18.02 -4.40 -2.15
C VAL A 358 -18.73 -5.73 -1.99
N ARG A 359 -18.06 -6.67 -1.33
CA ARG A 359 -18.57 -8.00 -1.01
C ARG A 359 -19.58 -7.95 0.12
N GLY A 360 -20.65 -8.72 0.04
CA GLY A 360 -21.61 -8.91 1.11
C GLY A 360 -21.01 -9.67 2.31
N GLY A 361 -21.48 -9.33 3.51
CA GLY A 361 -21.00 -9.94 4.75
C GLY A 361 -19.99 -9.08 5.52
N PHE A 362 -19.70 -7.87 5.05
CA PHE A 362 -18.66 -7.02 5.64
C PHE A 362 -19.21 -5.70 6.19
N ILE A 363 -18.44 -5.13 7.14
CA ILE A 363 -18.67 -3.81 7.71
C ILE A 363 -17.39 -3.00 7.54
N LEU A 364 -17.41 -1.97 6.69
CA LEU A 364 -16.26 -1.17 6.33
C LEU A 364 -16.33 0.21 6.99
N PRO A 365 -15.35 0.60 7.82
CA PRO A 365 -15.27 1.96 8.37
C PRO A 365 -14.85 2.96 7.29
N ARG A 366 -15.43 4.16 7.37
CA ARG A 366 -15.21 5.27 6.44
C ARG A 366 -15.14 6.60 7.21
N GLN A 367 -14.56 7.61 6.59
CA GLN A 367 -14.60 9.02 7.06
C GLN A 367 -14.69 9.95 5.87
N ALA A 368 -15.46 11.02 5.99
CA ALA A 368 -15.49 12.06 4.97
C ALA A 368 -14.08 12.63 4.72
N ALA A 369 -13.74 12.81 3.44
CA ALA A 369 -12.46 13.40 3.05
C ALA A 369 -12.37 14.88 3.46
N ASN A 370 -11.18 15.33 3.85
CA ASN A 370 -10.84 16.73 4.06
C ASN A 370 -9.55 17.04 3.27
N THR A 371 -9.01 18.24 3.40
CA THR A 371 -7.84 18.73 2.63
C THR A 371 -6.55 17.95 2.91
N THR A 372 -6.43 17.32 4.09
CA THR A 372 -5.29 16.49 4.48
C THR A 372 -5.76 15.22 5.19
N THR A 373 -4.89 14.22 5.29
CA THR A 373 -5.16 13.00 6.08
C THR A 373 -5.35 13.33 7.56
N THR A 374 -4.55 14.24 8.11
CA THR A 374 -4.68 14.72 9.50
C THR A 374 -6.04 15.36 9.75
N ALA A 375 -6.50 16.24 8.86
CA ALA A 375 -7.81 16.86 8.98
C ALA A 375 -8.96 15.85 8.79
N SER A 376 -8.81 14.90 7.86
CA SER A 376 -9.81 13.85 7.61
C SER A 376 -10.04 12.95 8.84
N ARG A 377 -8.98 12.63 9.57
CA ARG A 377 -9.04 11.81 10.80
C ARG A 377 -9.89 12.42 11.92
N LEU A 378 -10.17 13.71 11.88
CA LEU A 378 -10.99 14.41 12.86
C LEU A 378 -12.48 14.37 12.55
N ASN A 379 -12.86 13.98 11.34
CA ASN A 379 -14.27 13.85 10.95
C ASN A 379 -14.91 12.64 11.66
N PRO A 380 -16.24 12.69 11.91
CA PRO A 380 -16.97 11.54 12.41
C PRO A 380 -16.81 10.33 11.48
N PHE A 381 -16.79 9.15 12.09
CA PHE A 381 -16.81 7.91 11.34
C PHE A 381 -18.18 7.62 10.74
N GLU A 382 -18.12 6.86 9.67
CA GLU A 382 -19.24 6.20 9.03
C GLU A 382 -18.91 4.70 8.89
N VAL A 383 -19.90 3.85 8.81
CA VAL A 383 -19.73 2.44 8.43
C VAL A 383 -20.64 2.07 7.28
N LEU A 384 -20.10 1.30 6.36
CA LEU A 384 -20.84 0.61 5.31
C LEU A 384 -21.05 -0.85 5.70
N ILE A 385 -22.29 -1.26 5.87
CA ILE A 385 -22.72 -2.63 6.16
C ILE A 385 -23.25 -3.24 4.85
N THR A 386 -22.74 -4.38 4.45
CA THR A 386 -23.17 -5.07 3.22
C THR A 386 -23.83 -6.40 3.56
N VAL A 387 -25.14 -6.48 3.36
CA VAL A 387 -25.92 -7.65 3.76
C VAL A 387 -25.61 -8.84 2.85
N LYS A 388 -25.39 -10.00 3.48
CA LYS A 388 -25.35 -11.31 2.83
C LYS A 388 -26.32 -12.22 3.54
N THR A 389 -27.20 -12.85 2.79
CA THR A 389 -28.24 -13.73 3.35
C THR A 389 -27.59 -14.90 4.11
N ASN A 390 -28.09 -15.18 5.29
CA ASN A 390 -27.65 -16.28 6.16
C ASN A 390 -26.16 -16.25 6.56
N ALA A 391 -25.53 -15.08 6.57
CA ALA A 391 -24.17 -14.88 7.02
C ALA A 391 -24.11 -13.95 8.23
N ALA A 392 -23.14 -14.19 9.12
CA ALA A 392 -22.74 -13.21 10.11
C ALA A 392 -21.95 -12.10 9.39
N LEU A 393 -22.30 -10.84 9.66
CA LEU A 393 -21.63 -9.68 9.10
C LEU A 393 -20.64 -9.15 10.14
N SER A 394 -19.41 -8.90 9.72
CA SER A 394 -18.36 -8.44 10.61
C SER A 394 -17.47 -7.38 9.96
N GLY A 395 -16.79 -6.62 10.79
CA GLY A 395 -15.79 -5.65 10.38
C GLY A 395 -15.05 -5.10 11.58
N GLU A 396 -14.07 -4.28 11.33
CA GLU A 396 -13.22 -3.72 12.38
C GLU A 396 -12.81 -2.29 12.08
N LEU A 397 -12.46 -1.56 13.13
CA LEU A 397 -11.86 -0.24 13.06
C LEU A 397 -10.67 -0.18 13.99
N TYR A 398 -9.48 -0.01 13.41
CA TYR A 398 -8.27 0.36 14.14
C TYR A 398 -8.06 1.87 14.10
N TYR A 399 -7.74 2.46 15.25
CA TYR A 399 -7.45 3.89 15.37
C TYR A 399 -6.42 4.15 16.47
N ASP A 400 -5.39 4.95 16.18
CA ASP A 400 -4.32 5.34 17.08
C ASP A 400 -3.98 6.83 16.93
N GLY A 401 -2.86 7.28 17.46
CA GLY A 401 -2.38 8.66 17.34
C GLY A 401 -1.93 9.07 15.94
N GLY A 402 -1.75 8.13 15.02
CA GLY A 402 -1.35 8.36 13.62
C GLY A 402 0.14 8.21 13.41
N ASP A 403 0.95 9.15 13.82
CA ASP A 403 2.41 9.16 13.66
C ASP A 403 3.19 8.96 14.97
N ASP A 404 2.52 8.63 16.06
CA ASP A 404 3.14 8.30 17.35
C ASP A 404 4.10 7.12 17.24
N LEU A 405 5.22 7.18 17.96
CA LEU A 405 6.21 6.11 18.00
C LEU A 405 5.63 4.81 18.58
N ILE A 406 5.91 3.69 17.91
CA ILE A 406 5.64 2.36 18.46
C ILE A 406 6.86 1.95 19.29
N GLN A 407 6.69 1.92 20.61
CA GLN A 407 7.78 1.60 21.53
C GLN A 407 8.28 0.18 21.31
N ASN A 408 9.60 0.04 21.14
CA ASN A 408 10.27 -1.25 20.89
C ASN A 408 9.74 -2.05 19.69
N ASP A 409 9.13 -1.38 18.70
CA ASP A 409 8.43 -2.01 17.58
C ASP A 409 7.30 -2.98 18.01
N ASP A 410 6.77 -2.81 19.23
CA ASP A 410 5.72 -3.66 19.79
C ASP A 410 4.34 -3.04 19.59
N ILE A 411 3.68 -3.41 18.50
CA ILE A 411 2.33 -2.93 18.17
C ILE A 411 1.29 -3.34 19.24
N GLU A 412 1.53 -4.41 20.00
CA GLU A 412 0.61 -4.85 21.04
C GLU A 412 0.59 -3.91 22.25
N GLN A 413 1.70 -3.26 22.54
CA GLN A 413 1.82 -2.25 23.60
C GLN A 413 1.44 -0.84 23.13
N HIS A 414 1.30 -0.63 21.82
CA HIS A 414 0.99 0.69 21.29
C HIS A 414 -0.42 1.14 21.68
N PRO A 415 -0.60 2.38 22.21
CA PRO A 415 -1.91 2.91 22.56
C PRO A 415 -2.83 3.00 21.33
N ARG A 416 -3.96 2.31 21.39
CA ARG A 416 -4.92 2.23 20.29
C ARG A 416 -6.34 2.00 20.78
N VAL A 417 -7.27 2.23 19.87
CA VAL A 417 -8.66 1.78 20.00
C VAL A 417 -8.93 0.83 18.83
N HIS A 418 -9.32 -0.40 19.14
CA HIS A 418 -9.63 -1.42 18.16
C HIS A 418 -11.04 -1.95 18.40
N TRP A 419 -11.96 -1.58 17.52
CA TRP A 419 -13.36 -1.98 17.56
C TRP A 419 -13.62 -3.14 16.61
N GLN A 420 -14.28 -4.18 17.10
CA GLN A 420 -14.88 -5.24 16.31
C GLN A 420 -16.38 -4.96 16.19
N PHE A 421 -16.88 -4.98 14.96
CA PHE A 421 -18.29 -4.74 14.65
C PHE A 421 -18.96 -6.02 14.20
N SER A 422 -20.26 -6.16 14.56
CA SER A 422 -21.12 -7.19 13.96
C SER A 422 -22.50 -6.62 13.67
N PHE A 423 -23.16 -7.18 12.65
CA PHE A 423 -24.53 -6.85 12.32
C PHE A 423 -25.32 -8.13 12.05
N THR A 424 -26.52 -8.18 12.62
CA THR A 424 -27.50 -9.23 12.34
C THR A 424 -28.80 -8.59 11.93
N SER A 425 -29.48 -9.20 10.96
CA SER A 425 -30.80 -8.78 10.51
C SER A 425 -31.77 -9.94 10.47
N SER A 426 -33.03 -9.65 10.71
CA SER A 426 -34.14 -10.58 10.62
C SER A 426 -35.36 -9.87 10.04
N VAL A 427 -36.46 -10.62 9.89
CA VAL A 427 -37.75 -10.04 9.44
C VAL A 427 -38.30 -8.99 10.41
N VAL A 428 -37.88 -9.04 11.67
CA VAL A 428 -38.39 -8.10 12.71
C VAL A 428 -37.50 -6.87 12.90
N GLY A 429 -36.27 -6.87 12.42
CA GLY A 429 -35.38 -5.71 12.55
C GLY A 429 -33.92 -6.03 12.42
N GLY A 430 -33.08 -5.08 12.78
CA GLY A 430 -31.63 -5.17 12.74
C GLY A 430 -30.96 -4.85 14.09
N VAL A 431 -29.80 -5.47 14.33
CA VAL A 431 -28.96 -5.23 15.52
C VAL A 431 -27.51 -5.04 15.07
N PHE A 432 -26.97 -3.84 15.31
CA PHE A 432 -25.58 -3.50 15.08
C PHE A 432 -24.87 -3.38 16.43
N THR A 433 -23.78 -4.14 16.59
CA THR A 433 -23.02 -4.15 17.83
C THR A 433 -21.56 -3.81 17.59
N GLY A 434 -20.93 -3.22 18.59
CA GLY A 434 -19.50 -3.03 18.64
C GLY A 434 -18.92 -3.52 19.97
N ASN A 435 -17.76 -4.13 19.89
CA ASN A 435 -16.95 -4.54 21.03
C ASN A 435 -15.53 -4.00 20.86
N CYS A 436 -15.05 -3.23 21.82
CA CYS A 436 -13.71 -2.69 21.82
C CYS A 436 -12.75 -3.72 22.42
N GLU A 437 -11.91 -4.35 21.62
CA GLU A 437 -10.92 -5.33 22.07
C GLU A 437 -9.75 -4.67 22.78
N THR A 438 -9.25 -3.56 22.23
CA THR A 438 -8.20 -2.76 22.85
C THR A 438 -8.72 -1.34 22.97
N CYS A 439 -8.77 -0.81 24.18
CA CYS A 439 -9.41 0.45 24.49
C CYS A 439 -8.47 1.34 25.30
N SER A 440 -7.52 2.00 24.63
CA SER A 440 -6.64 2.97 25.30
C SER A 440 -7.39 4.28 25.58
N THR A 441 -7.36 4.75 26.81
CA THR A 441 -7.97 6.02 27.22
C THR A 441 -7.19 7.24 26.74
N SER A 442 -5.94 7.05 26.32
CA SER A 442 -5.11 8.13 25.74
C SER A 442 -5.47 8.44 24.29
N VAL A 443 -6.12 7.50 23.59
CA VAL A 443 -6.57 7.67 22.19
C VAL A 443 -8.03 8.14 22.18
N LYS A 444 -8.31 9.19 21.41
CA LYS A 444 -9.63 9.85 21.35
C LYS A 444 -10.19 9.79 19.94
N PRO A 445 -10.79 8.67 19.51
CA PRO A 445 -11.42 8.58 18.20
C PRO A 445 -12.65 9.50 18.13
N PRO A 446 -12.97 10.03 16.92
CA PRO A 446 -14.27 10.64 16.64
C PRO A 446 -15.44 9.70 16.91
N THR A 447 -16.65 10.23 16.94
CA THR A 447 -17.90 9.44 17.04
C THR A 447 -18.21 8.73 15.72
N LEU A 448 -18.98 7.66 15.76
CA LEU A 448 -19.62 7.05 14.61
C LEU A 448 -21.02 7.67 14.45
N ASP A 449 -21.21 8.46 13.40
CA ASP A 449 -22.41 9.28 13.20
C ASP A 449 -23.32 8.77 12.06
N THR A 450 -22.78 7.95 11.16
CA THR A 450 -23.52 7.47 9.99
C THR A 450 -23.36 5.96 9.79
N ILE A 451 -24.46 5.28 9.54
CA ILE A 451 -24.52 3.86 9.21
C ILE A 451 -25.26 3.70 7.89
N GLU A 452 -24.60 3.18 6.89
CA GLU A 452 -25.21 2.81 5.63
C GLU A 452 -25.30 1.30 5.51
N ILE A 453 -26.45 0.78 5.06
CA ILE A 453 -26.66 -0.66 4.88
C ILE A 453 -27.11 -0.90 3.44
N LEU A 454 -26.36 -1.70 2.68
CA LEU A 454 -26.74 -2.16 1.35
C LEU A 454 -27.34 -3.56 1.41
N GLY A 455 -28.40 -3.78 0.63
CA GLY A 455 -29.10 -5.06 0.53
C GLY A 455 -30.04 -5.36 1.70
N TYR A 456 -30.47 -4.35 2.46
CA TYR A 456 -31.42 -4.52 3.54
C TYR A 456 -32.86 -4.67 2.99
N PRO A 457 -33.53 -5.81 3.23
CA PRO A 457 -34.73 -6.15 2.47
C PRO A 457 -36.03 -5.43 2.94
N SER A 458 -36.00 -4.79 4.10
CA SER A 458 -37.18 -4.23 4.75
C SER A 458 -37.00 -2.77 5.10
N SER A 459 -38.09 -1.99 5.15
CA SER A 459 -38.04 -0.61 5.63
C SER A 459 -37.91 -0.58 7.16
N PRO A 460 -36.84 0.05 7.73
CA PRO A 460 -36.76 0.22 9.18
C PRO A 460 -37.82 1.19 9.71
N ASN A 461 -38.24 0.94 10.93
CA ASN A 461 -39.01 1.92 11.71
C ASN A 461 -38.05 2.96 12.30
N PHE A 462 -37.91 4.11 11.64
CA PHE A 462 -36.94 5.15 12.02
C PHE A 462 -37.23 5.83 13.37
N THR A 463 -38.41 5.63 13.97
CA THR A 463 -38.72 6.10 15.32
C THR A 463 -38.39 5.08 16.40
N GLY A 464 -38.07 3.84 16.00
CA GLY A 464 -37.83 2.70 16.90
C GLY A 464 -36.39 2.42 17.21
N PHE A 465 -35.43 3.29 16.83
CA PHE A 465 -34.01 3.07 17.08
C PHE A 465 -33.66 3.22 18.56
N LYS A 466 -32.89 2.25 19.08
CA LYS A 466 -32.41 2.23 20.47
C LYS A 466 -30.94 1.96 20.54
N LEU A 467 -30.17 2.81 21.24
CA LEU A 467 -28.76 2.58 21.58
C LEU A 467 -28.69 2.15 23.05
N ASP A 468 -28.19 0.94 23.29
CA ASP A 468 -28.11 0.33 24.63
C ASP A 468 -29.46 0.37 25.40
N GLY A 469 -30.55 0.18 24.67
CA GLY A 469 -31.93 0.23 25.17
C GLY A 469 -32.56 1.61 25.26
N ALA A 470 -31.79 2.70 25.17
CA ALA A 470 -32.32 4.07 25.14
C ALA A 470 -32.72 4.52 23.74
N SER A 471 -33.83 5.22 23.60
CA SER A 471 -34.28 5.77 22.31
C SER A 471 -33.28 6.78 21.75
N VAL A 472 -33.07 6.73 20.43
CA VAL A 472 -32.18 7.62 19.70
C VAL A 472 -32.99 8.48 18.72
N SER A 473 -32.73 9.80 18.71
CA SER A 473 -33.25 10.70 17.68
C SER A 473 -32.30 10.67 16.46
N LEU A 474 -32.89 10.40 15.29
CA LEU A 474 -32.18 10.41 14.03
C LEU A 474 -32.32 11.75 13.30
N ASP A 475 -31.33 12.12 12.51
CA ASP A 475 -31.45 13.25 11.58
C ASP A 475 -32.25 12.81 10.35
N MET A 476 -33.55 13.10 10.37
CA MET A 476 -34.48 12.68 9.31
C MET A 476 -34.20 13.35 7.95
N SER A 477 -33.40 14.41 7.89
CA SER A 477 -32.98 15.01 6.62
C SER A 477 -31.92 14.16 5.88
N LYS A 478 -31.26 13.25 6.60
CA LYS A 478 -30.20 12.35 6.10
C LYS A 478 -30.51 10.87 6.25
N THR A 479 -31.64 10.56 6.93
CA THR A 479 -32.03 9.17 7.21
C THR A 479 -33.14 8.76 6.25
N PHE A 480 -32.93 7.67 5.53
CA PHE A 480 -33.93 7.18 4.56
C PHE A 480 -33.76 5.67 4.27
N TYR A 481 -34.80 5.11 3.64
CA TYR A 481 -34.76 3.79 3.01
C TYR A 481 -35.13 3.92 1.53
N ASP A 482 -34.26 3.40 0.67
CA ASP A 482 -34.53 3.25 -0.75
C ASP A 482 -34.84 1.78 -1.05
N ALA A 483 -36.10 1.50 -1.36
CA ALA A 483 -36.56 0.13 -1.64
C ALA A 483 -36.00 -0.42 -2.98
N SER A 484 -35.68 0.46 -3.93
CA SER A 484 -35.19 0.05 -5.25
C SER A 484 -33.77 -0.55 -5.21
N THR A 485 -32.93 -0.02 -4.34
CA THR A 485 -31.54 -0.49 -4.11
C THR A 485 -31.42 -1.27 -2.79
N GLN A 486 -32.48 -1.38 -2.01
CA GLN A 486 -32.46 -1.96 -0.65
C GLN A 486 -31.42 -1.27 0.24
N ARG A 487 -31.33 0.05 0.15
CA ARG A 487 -30.35 0.88 0.84
C ARG A 487 -30.99 1.59 2.02
N VAL A 488 -30.38 1.44 3.19
CA VAL A 488 -30.74 2.19 4.41
C VAL A 488 -29.63 3.19 4.71
N MET A 489 -29.99 4.42 5.02
CA MET A 489 -29.08 5.42 5.57
C MET A 489 -29.62 5.86 6.93
N ILE A 490 -28.78 5.77 7.95
CA ILE A 490 -29.06 6.16 9.33
C ILE A 490 -28.04 7.22 9.73
N SER A 491 -28.46 8.39 10.12
CA SER A 491 -27.57 9.46 10.53
C SER A 491 -28.07 10.15 11.79
N SER A 492 -27.15 10.42 12.70
CA SER A 492 -27.37 11.27 13.87
C SER A 492 -26.05 11.81 14.36
N LYS A 493 -26.00 13.06 14.75
CA LYS A 493 -24.78 13.66 15.32
C LYS A 493 -24.46 12.99 16.66
N ASN A 494 -23.20 12.58 16.84
CA ASN A 494 -22.71 11.87 18.03
C ASN A 494 -23.52 10.59 18.32
N LEU A 495 -23.90 9.84 17.29
CA LEU A 495 -24.74 8.65 17.43
C LEU A 495 -24.12 7.61 18.36
N ILE A 496 -22.87 7.22 18.10
CA ILE A 496 -22.17 6.22 18.90
C ILE A 496 -20.79 6.75 19.30
N SER A 497 -20.53 6.79 20.62
CA SER A 497 -19.19 7.09 21.12
C SER A 497 -18.26 5.90 20.94
N LEU A 498 -17.13 6.12 20.31
CA LEU A 498 -16.05 5.12 20.14
C LEU A 498 -14.94 5.26 21.19
N MET A 499 -15.11 6.14 22.18
CA MET A 499 -14.17 6.37 23.26
C MET A 499 -14.00 5.11 24.12
N ALA A 500 -12.80 4.91 24.63
CA ALA A 500 -12.39 3.72 25.40
C ALA A 500 -13.23 3.43 26.66
N LEU A 501 -13.88 4.44 27.23
CA LEU A 501 -14.78 4.28 28.38
C LEU A 501 -16.02 3.46 28.04
N LYS A 502 -16.43 3.45 26.75
CA LYS A 502 -17.56 2.66 26.24
C LYS A 502 -17.02 1.42 25.54
N LYS A 503 -16.90 0.32 26.28
CA LYS A 503 -16.30 -0.92 25.76
C LYS A 503 -17.22 -1.71 24.83
N LYS A 504 -18.52 -1.47 24.87
CA LYS A 504 -19.52 -2.15 24.05
C LYS A 504 -20.66 -1.20 23.73
N PHE A 505 -21.33 -1.42 22.60
CA PHE A 505 -22.62 -0.81 22.30
C PHE A 505 -23.51 -1.78 21.52
N THR A 506 -24.82 -1.54 21.62
CA THR A 506 -25.82 -2.23 20.82
C THR A 506 -26.81 -1.18 20.27
N LEU A 507 -26.85 -1.01 18.94
CA LEU A 507 -27.86 -0.25 18.26
C LEU A 507 -28.86 -1.21 17.64
N SER A 508 -30.13 -1.12 18.04
CA SER A 508 -31.20 -2.00 17.56
C SER A 508 -32.36 -1.20 16.98
N PHE A 509 -33.05 -1.78 16.03
CA PHE A 509 -34.27 -1.20 15.44
C PHE A 509 -35.20 -2.29 14.94
N SER A 510 -36.52 -2.00 14.91
CA SER A 510 -37.51 -2.85 14.28
C SER A 510 -37.77 -2.45 12.83
N ASN A 511 -38.36 -3.34 12.05
CA ASN A 511 -38.92 -3.04 10.74
C ASN A 511 -40.36 -2.52 10.88
N ASN A 512 -40.85 -1.79 9.86
CA ASN A 512 -42.27 -1.39 9.73
C ASN A 512 -43.17 -2.58 9.41
#